data_445dff51fb3867a31f48d59b03570e79
#
_entry.id   445dff51fb3867a31f48d59b03570e79
#
_cell.length_a   1.000
_cell.length_b   1.000
_cell.length_c   1.000
_cell.angle_alpha   90.00
_cell.angle_beta   90.00
_cell.angle_gamma   90.00
#
_symmetry.space_group_name_H-M   'P 1'
#
loop_
_entity.id
_entity.type
_entity.pdbx_description
1 polymer ?
#
loop_
_entity_poly.entity_id
_entity_poly.type
_entity_poly.pdbx_seq_one_letter_code
_entity_poly.pdbx_strand_id
1 'polypeptide(L)'
;GIGNYKGSLTKQFVIYSCSIDAASLSGLKKSYAYRTGGVKPAVKLILNSTILKKGSDYTISYKSNKKPGKAQVVITAKGNYAGVMKLNFKITKRSLKKASITGVKKSYAYTGKRIRPSVKVKIGGRTLRNKKDYTIRYSNNTAKGKAVLLIRGKGYYKGTKKLRFKIA
;
A
#
# COMPACT_ATOMS: atom_id res chain seq x y z
N GLY A 1 -52.82 16.85 -30.48
CA GLY A 1 -53.86 17.85 -30.23
C GLY A 1 -55.12 17.21 -29.73
N ILE A 2 -55.93 17.93 -28.99
CA ILE A 2 -57.23 17.49 -28.48
C ILE A 2 -58.29 18.52 -29.01
N GLY A 3 -59.43 18.06 -29.39
CA GLY A 3 -60.51 18.90 -29.98
C GLY A 3 -60.19 19.30 -31.41
N ASN A 4 -60.32 20.61 -31.73
CA ASN A 4 -60.08 21.15 -33.06
C ASN A 4 -58.59 21.32 -33.43
N TYR A 5 -57.65 20.92 -32.56
CA TYR A 5 -56.24 21.04 -32.79
C TYR A 5 -55.63 19.65 -33.10
N LYS A 6 -54.92 19.58 -34.21
CA LYS A 6 -54.20 18.40 -34.66
C LYS A 6 -52.69 18.65 -34.65
N GLY A 7 -51.92 17.64 -34.31
CA GLY A 7 -50.47 17.70 -34.35
C GLY A 7 -49.85 17.33 -33.02
N SER A 8 -48.54 17.02 -33.04
CA SER A 8 -47.68 16.80 -31.88
C SER A 8 -46.55 17.80 -31.90
N LEU A 9 -46.15 18.31 -30.74
CA LEU A 9 -44.97 19.12 -30.59
C LEU A 9 -43.91 18.31 -29.87
N THR A 10 -42.82 18.01 -30.54
CA THR A 10 -41.66 17.35 -29.95
C THR A 10 -40.59 18.39 -29.72
N LYS A 11 -40.16 18.57 -28.45
CA LYS A 11 -39.00 19.35 -28.10
C LYS A 11 -37.88 18.42 -27.68
N GLN A 12 -36.70 18.57 -28.29
CA GLN A 12 -35.48 17.93 -27.83
C GLN A 12 -34.82 18.81 -26.78
N PHE A 13 -34.31 18.17 -25.73
CA PHE A 13 -33.49 18.83 -24.72
C PHE A 13 -32.23 18.00 -24.48
N VAL A 14 -31.12 18.68 -24.17
CA VAL A 14 -29.84 18.05 -23.88
C VAL A 14 -29.65 17.99 -22.38
N ILE A 15 -29.38 16.81 -21.86
CA ILE A 15 -29.00 16.60 -20.47
C ILE A 15 -27.47 16.62 -20.42
N TYR A 16 -26.92 17.63 -19.78
CA TYR A 16 -25.47 17.69 -19.54
C TYR A 16 -25.11 16.87 -18.32
N SER A 17 -24.06 16.05 -18.44
CA SER A 17 -23.49 15.38 -17.27
C SER A 17 -22.76 16.36 -16.38
N CYS A 18 -22.92 16.23 -15.06
CA CYS A 18 -22.24 17.08 -14.09
C CYS A 18 -20.75 16.72 -14.01
N SER A 19 -19.83 17.69 -14.22
CA SER A 19 -18.39 17.46 -14.11
C SER A 19 -17.99 17.18 -12.67
N ILE A 20 -17.06 16.22 -12.50
CA ILE A 20 -16.40 15.95 -11.20
C ILE A 20 -15.17 16.82 -10.96
N ASP A 21 -14.85 17.78 -11.81
CA ASP A 21 -13.65 18.61 -11.66
C ASP A 21 -13.67 19.46 -10.39
N ALA A 22 -14.84 19.90 -9.95
CA ALA A 22 -15.05 20.62 -8.70
C ALA A 22 -15.19 19.68 -7.47
N ALA A 23 -15.14 18.37 -7.65
CA ALA A 23 -15.31 17.44 -6.56
C ALA A 23 -14.06 17.38 -5.66
N SER A 24 -14.27 17.25 -4.36
CA SER A 24 -13.21 16.99 -3.40
C SER A 24 -13.05 15.49 -3.14
N LEU A 25 -11.82 15.06 -2.83
CA LEU A 25 -11.52 13.68 -2.49
C LEU A 25 -11.14 13.55 -1.02
N SER A 26 -11.93 12.80 -0.26
CA SER A 26 -11.65 12.50 1.14
C SER A 26 -10.96 11.13 1.28
N GLY A 27 -10.13 10.97 2.33
CA GLY A 27 -9.47 9.70 2.66
C GLY A 27 -8.14 9.44 1.97
N LEU A 28 -7.70 10.27 1.02
CA LEU A 28 -6.39 10.13 0.39
C LEU A 28 -5.30 10.79 1.26
N LYS A 29 -4.35 9.98 1.77
CA LYS A 29 -3.16 10.47 2.48
C LYS A 29 -2.02 10.76 1.51
N LYS A 30 -1.15 11.71 1.86
CA LYS A 30 0.05 12.04 1.07
C LYS A 30 1.00 10.84 0.88
N SER A 31 1.03 9.90 1.84
CA SER A 31 1.89 8.71 1.73
C SER A 31 1.35 7.49 2.46
N TYR A 32 1.75 6.32 1.96
CA TYR A 32 1.40 5.01 2.49
C TYR A 32 2.64 4.12 2.52
N ALA A 33 2.73 3.23 3.52
CA ALA A 33 3.78 2.21 3.53
C ALA A 33 3.49 1.11 2.51
N TYR A 34 4.52 0.60 1.85
CA TYR A 34 4.42 -0.51 0.91
C TYR A 34 3.65 -1.70 1.48
N ARG A 35 2.77 -2.26 0.67
CA ARG A 35 2.03 -3.51 0.93
C ARG A 35 2.14 -4.43 -0.29
N THR A 36 2.26 -5.73 -0.03
CA THR A 36 2.12 -6.75 -1.07
C THR A 36 0.71 -6.68 -1.67
N GLY A 37 0.58 -6.84 -2.98
CA GLY A 37 -0.71 -6.68 -3.67
C GLY A 37 -1.01 -5.23 -4.07
N GLY A 38 -0.18 -4.27 -3.63
CA GLY A 38 -0.33 -2.86 -3.95
C GLY A 38 -1.06 -2.05 -2.87
N VAL A 39 -0.90 -0.75 -2.94
CA VAL A 39 -1.56 0.22 -2.06
C VAL A 39 -2.79 0.75 -2.79
N LYS A 40 -3.96 0.50 -2.22
CA LYS A 40 -5.26 0.93 -2.76
C LYS A 40 -5.97 1.73 -1.67
N PRO A 41 -5.73 3.06 -1.56
CA PRO A 41 -6.41 3.90 -0.59
C PRO A 41 -7.93 3.85 -0.75
N ALA A 42 -8.65 3.69 0.33
CA ALA A 42 -10.09 3.90 0.32
C ALA A 42 -10.35 5.41 0.30
N VAL A 43 -11.00 5.88 -0.75
CA VAL A 43 -11.31 7.29 -0.94
C VAL A 43 -12.79 7.48 -1.24
N LYS A 44 -13.33 8.62 -0.86
CA LYS A 44 -14.70 9.05 -1.15
C LYS A 44 -14.66 10.31 -1.98
N LEU A 45 -15.49 10.37 -3.01
CA LEU A 45 -15.66 11.55 -3.87
C LEU A 45 -16.87 12.35 -3.36
N ILE A 46 -16.68 13.64 -3.16
CA ILE A 46 -17.71 14.55 -2.63
C ILE A 46 -17.86 15.70 -3.61
N LEU A 47 -19.08 15.89 -4.11
CA LEU A 47 -19.44 16.97 -5.03
C LEU A 47 -20.65 17.72 -4.45
N ASN A 48 -20.54 19.03 -4.29
CA ASN A 48 -21.62 19.89 -3.73
C ASN A 48 -22.22 19.28 -2.44
N SER A 49 -21.35 18.93 -1.49
CA SER A 49 -21.69 18.28 -0.20
C SER A 49 -22.31 16.88 -0.31
N THR A 50 -22.49 16.35 -1.52
CA THR A 50 -23.03 15.02 -1.76
C THR A 50 -21.93 14.00 -1.93
N ILE A 51 -21.97 12.89 -1.18
CA ILE A 51 -21.04 11.76 -1.34
C ILE A 51 -21.51 10.92 -2.53
N LEU A 52 -20.69 10.88 -3.57
CA LEU A 52 -20.96 10.07 -4.76
C LEU A 52 -20.74 8.58 -4.47
N LYS A 53 -21.53 7.72 -5.11
CA LYS A 53 -21.49 6.28 -4.91
C LYS A 53 -20.50 5.63 -5.88
N LYS A 54 -19.51 4.94 -5.31
CA LYS A 54 -18.58 4.14 -6.11
C LYS A 54 -19.32 2.99 -6.81
N GLY A 55 -19.09 2.84 -8.10
CA GLY A 55 -19.70 1.80 -8.95
C GLY A 55 -20.80 2.37 -9.85
N SER A 56 -21.73 3.17 -9.32
CA SER A 56 -22.76 3.88 -10.09
C SER A 56 -22.26 5.22 -10.63
N ASP A 57 -21.73 6.08 -9.76
CA ASP A 57 -21.39 7.47 -10.11
C ASP A 57 -19.93 7.63 -10.54
N TYR A 58 -19.06 6.75 -10.09
CA TYR A 58 -17.65 6.72 -10.50
C TYR A 58 -16.99 5.36 -10.29
N THR A 59 -15.87 5.17 -10.96
CA THR A 59 -14.94 4.04 -10.76
C THR A 59 -13.59 4.53 -10.23
N ILE A 60 -12.83 3.63 -9.58
CA ILE A 60 -11.50 3.91 -9.08
C ILE A 60 -10.51 2.92 -9.67
N SER A 61 -9.43 3.44 -10.21
CA SER A 61 -8.26 2.67 -10.61
C SER A 61 -6.99 3.23 -10.00
N TYR A 62 -5.91 2.46 -10.02
CA TYR A 62 -4.64 2.87 -9.43
C TYR A 62 -3.51 2.61 -10.40
N LYS A 63 -2.61 3.59 -10.59
CA LYS A 63 -1.39 3.46 -11.39
C LYS A 63 -0.16 3.43 -10.48
N SER A 64 0.85 2.64 -10.84
CA SER A 64 2.15 2.53 -10.14
C SER A 64 2.04 2.21 -8.64
N ASN A 65 0.97 1.57 -8.21
CA ASN A 65 0.64 1.35 -6.80
C ASN A 65 1.26 0.08 -6.17
N LYS A 66 2.11 -0.66 -6.91
CA LYS A 66 2.69 -1.96 -6.48
C LYS A 66 4.13 -1.87 -5.97
N LYS A 67 4.79 -0.70 -6.08
CA LYS A 67 6.20 -0.49 -5.71
C LYS A 67 6.36 0.82 -4.92
N PRO A 68 7.39 0.97 -4.07
CA PRO A 68 7.75 2.28 -3.51
C PRO A 68 8.05 3.29 -4.61
N GLY A 69 7.52 4.51 -4.46
CA GLY A 69 7.63 5.59 -5.45
C GLY A 69 6.38 6.45 -5.49
N LYS A 70 6.24 7.23 -6.56
CA LYS A 70 5.01 7.97 -6.88
C LYS A 70 3.96 6.98 -7.40
N ALA A 71 2.75 7.09 -6.92
CA ALA A 71 1.57 6.33 -7.35
C ALA A 71 0.41 7.29 -7.57
N GLN A 72 -0.60 6.84 -8.29
CA GLN A 72 -1.75 7.66 -8.65
C GLN A 72 -3.05 6.89 -8.41
N VAL A 73 -4.03 7.58 -7.84
CA VAL A 73 -5.43 7.19 -7.90
C VAL A 73 -6.07 7.91 -9.09
N VAL A 74 -6.82 7.18 -9.88
CA VAL A 74 -7.57 7.69 -11.03
C VAL A 74 -9.04 7.38 -10.77
N ILE A 75 -9.84 8.42 -10.77
CA ILE A 75 -11.29 8.37 -10.60
C ILE A 75 -11.90 8.76 -11.94
N THR A 76 -12.74 7.89 -12.47
CA THR A 76 -13.46 8.13 -13.72
C THR A 76 -14.95 8.18 -13.41
N ALA A 77 -15.57 9.29 -13.74
CA ALA A 77 -17.01 9.48 -13.57
C ALA A 77 -17.84 8.51 -14.42
N LYS A 78 -19.08 8.26 -14.00
CA LYS A 78 -20.08 7.41 -14.67
C LYS A 78 -21.49 7.96 -14.47
N GLY A 79 -22.41 7.42 -15.22
CA GLY A 79 -23.85 7.78 -15.13
C GLY A 79 -24.08 9.23 -15.47
N ASN A 80 -24.67 9.98 -14.56
CA ASN A 80 -24.99 11.42 -14.71
C ASN A 80 -23.76 12.34 -14.49
N TYR A 81 -22.56 11.77 -14.34
CA TYR A 81 -21.33 12.52 -14.08
C TYR A 81 -20.32 12.31 -15.21
N ALA A 82 -19.49 13.32 -15.44
CA ALA A 82 -18.42 13.29 -16.45
C ALA A 82 -17.08 13.74 -15.85
N GLY A 83 -15.99 13.35 -16.49
CA GLY A 83 -14.64 13.77 -16.13
C GLY A 83 -13.78 12.67 -15.52
N VAL A 84 -12.48 13.00 -15.37
CA VAL A 84 -11.46 12.10 -14.83
C VAL A 84 -10.55 12.87 -13.88
N MET A 85 -10.58 12.50 -12.61
CA MET A 85 -9.71 13.09 -11.60
C MET A 85 -8.48 12.18 -11.35
N LYS A 86 -7.27 12.77 -11.36
CA LYS A 86 -6.00 12.07 -11.14
C LYS A 86 -5.26 12.71 -9.98
N LEU A 87 -5.03 11.94 -8.89
CA LEU A 87 -4.34 12.43 -7.70
C LEU A 87 -3.16 11.54 -7.35
N ASN A 88 -2.07 12.17 -6.97
CA ASN A 88 -0.83 11.48 -6.66
C ASN A 88 -0.71 11.20 -5.15
N PHE A 89 -0.09 10.06 -4.83
CA PHE A 89 0.34 9.73 -3.47
C PHE A 89 1.69 9.03 -3.52
N LYS A 90 2.40 8.99 -2.39
CA LYS A 90 3.71 8.35 -2.29
C LYS A 90 3.60 6.99 -1.60
N ILE A 91 4.25 5.98 -2.16
CA ILE A 91 4.46 4.70 -1.48
C ILE A 91 5.88 4.70 -0.91
N THR A 92 5.99 4.59 0.40
CA THR A 92 7.28 4.54 1.10
C THR A 92 7.69 3.09 1.36
N LYS A 93 9.00 2.83 1.48
CA LYS A 93 9.51 1.52 1.91
C LYS A 93 8.92 1.13 3.26
N ARG A 94 8.55 -0.13 3.45
CA ARG A 94 7.96 -0.63 4.70
C ARG A 94 9.05 -0.85 5.75
N SER A 95 8.88 -0.29 6.95
CA SER A 95 9.83 -0.45 8.04
C SER A 95 9.77 -1.85 8.65
N LEU A 96 10.94 -2.46 8.92
CA LEU A 96 11.07 -3.73 9.64
C LEU A 96 10.83 -3.63 11.15
N LYS A 97 10.59 -2.43 11.72
CA LYS A 97 10.36 -2.27 13.18
C LYS A 97 9.29 -3.23 13.72
N LYS A 98 8.19 -3.40 12.99
CA LYS A 98 7.07 -4.28 13.35
C LYS A 98 7.19 -5.71 12.78
N ALA A 99 8.36 -6.11 12.24
CA ALA A 99 8.57 -7.48 11.78
C ALA A 99 8.74 -8.43 12.96
N SER A 100 8.12 -9.60 12.90
CA SER A 100 8.42 -10.72 13.80
C SER A 100 9.60 -11.52 13.24
N ILE A 101 10.48 -11.95 14.13
CA ILE A 101 11.66 -12.74 13.79
C ILE A 101 11.62 -13.99 14.65
N THR A 102 11.69 -15.15 14.00
CA THR A 102 11.72 -16.47 14.66
C THR A 102 12.94 -17.26 14.19
N GLY A 103 13.28 -18.34 14.91
CA GLY A 103 14.42 -19.21 14.59
C GLY A 103 15.71 -18.84 15.32
N VAL A 104 15.71 -17.84 16.21
CA VAL A 104 16.84 -17.50 17.06
C VAL A 104 16.56 -17.94 18.50
N LYS A 105 17.36 -18.87 19.01
CA LYS A 105 17.32 -19.29 20.43
C LYS A 105 18.03 -18.24 21.30
N LYS A 106 17.74 -18.21 22.59
CA LYS A 106 18.42 -17.32 23.56
C LYS A 106 19.88 -17.71 23.77
N SER A 107 20.19 -19.03 23.66
CA SER A 107 21.55 -19.56 23.82
C SER A 107 21.82 -20.70 22.83
N TYR A 108 23.11 -20.87 22.51
CA TYR A 108 23.66 -21.94 21.67
C TYR A 108 24.92 -22.48 22.35
N ALA A 109 25.16 -23.80 22.27
CA ALA A 109 26.40 -24.41 22.74
C ALA A 109 27.61 -23.89 21.92
N TYR A 110 28.73 -23.68 22.59
CA TYR A 110 29.99 -23.36 21.93
C TYR A 110 30.51 -24.56 21.15
N THR A 111 30.86 -24.37 19.90
CA THR A 111 31.32 -25.45 18.99
C THR A 111 32.68 -25.16 18.36
N GLY A 112 33.34 -24.07 18.72
CA GLY A 112 34.55 -23.59 18.03
C GLY A 112 34.29 -23.02 16.63
N LYS A 113 33.06 -23.20 16.08
CA LYS A 113 32.68 -22.78 14.73
C LYS A 113 31.71 -21.58 14.79
N ARG A 114 31.58 -20.89 13.66
CA ARG A 114 30.62 -19.75 13.52
C ARG A 114 29.18 -20.23 13.67
N ILE A 115 28.47 -19.71 14.66
CA ILE A 115 27.05 -19.99 14.90
C ILE A 115 26.20 -19.00 14.11
N ARG A 116 25.41 -19.51 13.17
CA ARG A 116 24.54 -18.74 12.26
C ARG A 116 23.11 -19.28 12.29
N PRO A 117 22.29 -18.85 13.26
CA PRO A 117 20.91 -19.30 13.34
C PRO A 117 20.13 -18.99 12.05
N SER A 118 19.35 -19.97 11.60
CA SER A 118 18.40 -19.74 10.50
C SER A 118 17.23 -18.92 11.02
N VAL A 119 16.93 -17.80 10.36
CA VAL A 119 15.86 -16.90 10.78
C VAL A 119 14.75 -16.82 9.76
N LYS A 120 13.52 -16.74 10.24
CA LYS A 120 12.33 -16.39 9.46
C LYS A 120 11.88 -14.99 9.87
N VAL A 121 11.77 -14.08 8.91
CA VAL A 121 11.30 -12.69 9.12
C VAL A 121 9.92 -12.56 8.52
N LYS A 122 8.92 -12.21 9.33
CA LYS A 122 7.54 -12.01 8.88
C LYS A 122 7.07 -10.59 9.14
N ILE A 123 6.29 -10.02 8.24
CA ILE A 123 5.64 -8.72 8.43
C ILE A 123 4.31 -8.66 7.69
N GLY A 124 3.23 -8.34 8.43
CA GLY A 124 1.87 -8.28 7.87
C GLY A 124 1.46 -9.59 7.20
N GLY A 125 1.64 -10.72 7.88
CA GLY A 125 1.28 -12.05 7.40
C GLY A 125 2.25 -12.68 6.40
N ARG A 126 3.18 -11.91 5.81
CA ARG A 126 4.11 -12.39 4.78
C ARG A 126 5.48 -12.74 5.36
N THR A 127 6.02 -13.89 4.96
CA THR A 127 7.43 -14.24 5.15
C THR A 127 8.28 -13.53 4.11
N LEU A 128 9.31 -12.82 4.58
CA LEU A 128 10.26 -12.11 3.73
C LEU A 128 11.37 -13.03 3.25
N ARG A 129 11.96 -12.71 2.10
CA ARG A 129 13.03 -13.49 1.48
C ARG A 129 14.40 -12.86 1.79
N ASN A 130 15.30 -13.67 2.35
CA ASN A 130 16.69 -13.25 2.56
C ASN A 130 17.35 -12.87 1.22
N LYS A 131 18.31 -11.95 1.25
CA LYS A 131 19.02 -11.34 0.10
C LYS A 131 18.12 -10.48 -0.82
N LYS A 132 16.81 -10.70 -0.89
CA LYS A 132 15.86 -9.92 -1.67
C LYS A 132 15.15 -8.83 -0.86
N ASP A 133 14.51 -9.19 0.25
CA ASP A 133 13.70 -8.31 1.07
C ASP A 133 14.48 -7.80 2.31
N TYR A 134 15.50 -8.52 2.72
CA TYR A 134 16.42 -8.15 3.80
C TYR A 134 17.78 -8.84 3.64
N THR A 135 18.76 -8.38 4.41
CA THR A 135 20.07 -9.02 4.58
C THR A 135 20.32 -9.33 6.04
N ILE A 136 21.18 -10.32 6.32
CA ILE A 136 21.58 -10.73 7.65
C ILE A 136 23.09 -10.54 7.78
N ARG A 137 23.51 -10.01 8.92
CA ARG A 137 24.92 -10.00 9.37
C ARG A 137 24.99 -10.54 10.77
N TYR A 138 26.06 -11.29 11.05
CA TYR A 138 26.40 -11.81 12.36
C TYR A 138 27.71 -11.19 12.82
N SER A 139 27.84 -10.91 14.11
CA SER A 139 29.08 -10.50 14.75
C SER A 139 29.23 -11.18 16.09
N ASN A 140 30.50 -11.39 16.52
CA ASN A 140 30.86 -12.08 17.75
C ASN A 140 30.21 -13.48 17.87
N ASN A 141 30.07 -14.17 16.73
CA ASN A 141 29.33 -15.42 16.66
C ASN A 141 30.21 -16.68 16.56
N THR A 142 31.47 -16.58 17.02
CA THR A 142 32.43 -17.70 17.06
C THR A 142 32.85 -18.04 18.49
N ALA A 143 33.20 -17.04 19.30
CA ALA A 143 33.64 -17.24 20.68
C ALA A 143 32.49 -17.29 21.68
N LYS A 144 32.70 -17.86 22.86
CA LYS A 144 31.78 -17.77 24.00
C LYS A 144 31.44 -16.31 24.31
N GLY A 145 30.19 -16.04 24.71
CA GLY A 145 29.76 -14.69 25.06
C GLY A 145 28.49 -14.25 24.30
N LYS A 146 28.33 -12.93 24.15
CA LYS A 146 27.14 -12.31 23.50
C LYS A 146 27.38 -12.11 22.02
N ALA A 147 26.69 -12.88 21.19
CA ALA A 147 26.66 -12.70 19.74
C ALA A 147 25.50 -11.80 19.28
N VAL A 148 25.67 -11.19 18.12
CA VAL A 148 24.72 -10.25 17.53
C VAL A 148 24.30 -10.71 16.14
N LEU A 149 23.00 -10.65 15.91
CA LEU A 149 22.34 -10.82 14.62
C LEU A 149 21.73 -9.48 14.20
N LEU A 150 22.13 -8.98 13.05
CA LEU A 150 21.62 -7.74 12.46
C LEU A 150 20.85 -8.03 11.18
N ILE A 151 19.57 -7.68 11.15
CA ILE A 151 18.70 -7.81 9.99
C ILE A 151 18.45 -6.42 9.42
N ARG A 152 18.85 -6.18 8.18
CA ARG A 152 18.66 -4.90 7.48
C ARG A 152 17.70 -5.06 6.32
N GLY A 153 16.68 -4.21 6.25
CA GLY A 153 15.73 -4.16 5.14
C GLY A 153 16.39 -3.80 3.82
N LYS A 154 15.97 -4.49 2.75
CA LYS A 154 16.43 -4.31 1.36
C LYS A 154 15.24 -4.19 0.43
N GLY A 155 15.43 -3.66 -0.79
CA GLY A 155 14.36 -3.54 -1.78
C GLY A 155 13.22 -2.63 -1.30
N TYR A 156 12.05 -3.22 -1.09
CA TYR A 156 10.85 -2.50 -0.65
C TYR A 156 10.73 -2.33 0.86
N TYR A 157 11.72 -2.81 1.61
CA TYR A 157 11.78 -2.71 3.07
C TYR A 157 12.93 -1.82 3.51
N LYS A 158 12.79 -1.20 4.70
CA LYS A 158 13.80 -0.34 5.31
C LYS A 158 13.92 -0.58 6.81
N GLY A 159 14.97 -0.03 7.37
CA GLY A 159 15.27 -0.13 8.81
C GLY A 159 16.04 -1.39 9.17
N THR A 160 16.45 -1.46 10.41
CA THR A 160 17.33 -2.49 10.95
C THR A 160 16.69 -3.08 12.21
N LYS A 161 16.86 -4.38 12.40
CA LYS A 161 16.49 -5.07 13.63
C LYS A 161 17.70 -5.84 14.15
N LYS A 162 18.05 -5.61 15.43
CA LYS A 162 19.18 -6.23 16.12
C LYS A 162 18.66 -7.22 17.14
N LEU A 163 19.14 -8.46 17.10
CA LEU A 163 18.91 -9.49 18.09
C LEU A 163 20.25 -9.91 18.70
N ARG A 164 20.20 -10.42 19.92
CA ARG A 164 21.35 -10.98 20.61
C ARG A 164 21.05 -12.41 21.03
N PHE A 165 22.08 -13.25 21.06
CA PHE A 165 22.04 -14.58 21.61
C PHE A 165 23.34 -14.89 22.34
N LYS A 166 23.30 -15.83 23.29
CA LYS A 166 24.49 -16.24 24.05
C LYS A 166 25.14 -17.45 23.37
N ILE A 167 26.44 -17.54 23.43
CA ILE A 167 27.24 -18.73 23.12
C ILE A 167 27.83 -19.16 24.44
N ALA A 168 27.45 -20.33 24.94
CA ALA A 168 27.83 -20.85 26.24
C ALA A 168 28.78 -22.02 26.09
#